data_cb0a5a48ab57c8f14b3631ef391aac5a
#
_entry.id   cb0a5a48ab57c8f14b3631ef391aac5a
#
_cell.length_a   1.000
_cell.length_b   1.000
_cell.length_c   1.000
_cell.angle_alpha   90.00
_cell.angle_beta   90.00
_cell.angle_gamma   90.00
#
_symmetry.space_group_name_H-M   'P 1'
#
loop_
_entity.id
_entity.type
_entity.pdbx_description
1 polymer ?
#
loop_
_entity_poly.entity_id
_entity_poly.type
_entity_poly.pdbx_seq_one_letter_code
_entity_poly.pdbx_strand_id
1 'polypeptide(L)'
;PVSYAGSSEALGEMLTDIRPDAVLSLGVAVGRDKVSFEKVAINLDSADIEDNDGVVRVDEAIAPEGREAYFSTLPVRASYERLRGVGLPVEISYTAGTYVCNHVFYEAHRILERQGRRIPAGFVHIPATQPDHEPSDAQTTLTAHADAGGVESESVPTLPEAVVARIVAELVRDTLKVM
;
A
#
# COMPACT_ATOMS: atom_id res chain seq x y z
N PRO A 1 -11.80 5.54 -2.40
CA PRO A 1 -11.59 6.80 -1.69
C PRO A 1 -10.46 6.68 -0.68
N VAL A 2 -9.77 7.80 -0.39
CA VAL A 2 -8.78 7.88 0.68
C VAL A 2 -9.52 8.39 1.93
N SER A 3 -10.41 7.55 2.45
CA SER A 3 -11.15 7.80 3.69
C SER A 3 -11.34 6.50 4.46
N TYR A 4 -11.42 6.59 5.78
CA TYR A 4 -11.59 5.42 6.64
C TYR A 4 -12.93 4.71 6.38
N ALA A 5 -14.03 5.44 6.47
CA ALA A 5 -15.37 4.87 6.26
C ALA A 5 -15.60 4.43 4.81
N GLY A 6 -15.34 5.32 3.84
CA GLY A 6 -15.59 5.04 2.43
C GLY A 6 -14.71 3.92 1.86
N SER A 7 -13.47 3.76 2.36
CA SER A 7 -12.62 2.66 1.92
C SER A 7 -13.10 1.31 2.47
N SER A 8 -13.54 1.27 3.73
CA SER A 8 -14.11 0.05 4.34
C SER A 8 -15.39 -0.39 3.66
N GLU A 9 -16.29 0.54 3.35
CA GLU A 9 -17.54 0.26 2.65
C GLU A 9 -17.26 -0.30 1.25
N ALA A 10 -16.49 0.42 0.43
CA ALA A 10 -16.14 -0.01 -0.92
C ALA A 10 -15.42 -1.36 -0.95
N LEU A 11 -14.52 -1.60 0.00
CA LEU A 11 -13.82 -2.88 0.14
C LEU A 11 -14.78 -4.01 0.51
N GLY A 12 -15.70 -3.77 1.44
CA GLY A 12 -16.72 -4.73 1.87
C GLY A 12 -17.64 -5.14 0.73
N GLU A 13 -18.13 -4.19 -0.03
CA GLU A 13 -18.95 -4.42 -1.23
C GLU A 13 -18.17 -5.23 -2.27
N MET A 14 -16.95 -4.79 -2.61
CA MET A 14 -16.10 -5.45 -3.60
C MET A 14 -15.81 -6.91 -3.24
N LEU A 15 -15.46 -7.18 -1.97
CA LEU A 15 -15.16 -8.53 -1.50
C LEU A 15 -16.40 -9.44 -1.47
N THR A 16 -17.59 -8.85 -1.30
CA THR A 16 -18.87 -9.57 -1.29
C THR A 16 -19.37 -9.87 -2.71
N ASP A 17 -19.34 -8.89 -3.58
CA ASP A 17 -19.93 -8.96 -4.92
C ASP A 17 -19.03 -9.68 -5.91
N ILE A 18 -17.74 -9.35 -5.92
CA ILE A 18 -16.76 -9.93 -6.86
C ILE A 18 -16.30 -11.31 -6.37
N ARG A 19 -16.21 -11.53 -5.05
CA ARG A 19 -15.67 -12.75 -4.43
C ARG A 19 -14.30 -13.15 -5.01
N PRO A 20 -13.31 -12.27 -5.01
CA PRO A 20 -12.02 -12.51 -5.67
C PRO A 20 -11.27 -13.70 -5.06
N ASP A 21 -10.39 -14.32 -5.83
CA ASP A 21 -9.50 -15.40 -5.37
C ASP A 21 -8.24 -14.88 -4.67
N ALA A 22 -7.90 -13.60 -4.87
CA ALA A 22 -6.82 -12.91 -4.16
C ALA A 22 -7.13 -11.41 -4.05
N VAL A 23 -6.53 -10.73 -3.06
CA VAL A 23 -6.65 -9.29 -2.84
C VAL A 23 -5.27 -8.65 -2.79
N LEU A 24 -5.01 -7.72 -3.68
CA LEU A 24 -3.81 -6.89 -3.68
C LEU A 24 -4.22 -5.43 -3.67
N SER A 25 -3.99 -4.75 -2.56
CA SER A 25 -4.19 -3.31 -2.44
C SER A 25 -2.89 -2.56 -2.74
N LEU A 26 -3.01 -1.42 -3.41
CA LEU A 26 -1.88 -0.56 -3.76
C LEU A 26 -2.09 0.83 -3.17
N GLY A 27 -1.03 1.42 -2.63
CA GLY A 27 -1.00 2.81 -2.18
C GLY A 27 0.28 3.50 -2.62
N VAL A 28 0.20 4.80 -2.92
CA VAL A 28 1.38 5.60 -3.22
C VAL A 28 2.00 6.10 -1.91
N ALA A 29 3.29 5.84 -1.72
CA ALA A 29 4.08 6.35 -0.61
C ALA A 29 5.16 7.30 -1.15
N VAL A 30 4.82 8.58 -1.20
CA VAL A 30 5.74 9.64 -1.63
C VAL A 30 6.97 9.64 -0.73
N GLY A 31 8.17 9.74 -1.32
CA GLY A 31 9.43 9.72 -0.59
C GLY A 31 10.09 8.34 -0.49
N ARG A 32 9.41 7.26 -0.83
CA ARG A 32 10.04 5.94 -0.98
C ARG A 32 10.72 5.82 -2.34
N ASP A 33 11.83 5.08 -2.39
CA ASP A 33 12.63 4.80 -3.60
C ASP A 33 12.47 3.35 -4.10
N LYS A 34 11.68 2.53 -3.40
CA LYS A 34 11.44 1.12 -3.70
C LYS A 34 9.97 0.76 -3.58
N VAL A 35 9.57 -0.27 -4.31
CA VAL A 35 8.27 -0.90 -4.10
C VAL A 35 8.32 -1.72 -2.81
N SER A 36 7.46 -1.39 -1.86
CA SER A 36 7.47 -1.97 -0.51
C SER A 36 6.33 -2.97 -0.35
N PHE A 37 6.68 -4.24 -0.16
CA PHE A 37 5.72 -5.29 0.16
C PHE A 37 5.42 -5.25 1.65
N GLU A 38 4.24 -4.81 2.03
CA GLU A 38 3.85 -4.66 3.43
C GLU A 38 3.64 -6.03 4.08
N LYS A 39 4.31 -6.26 5.22
CA LYS A 39 4.27 -7.55 5.90
C LYS A 39 3.16 -7.66 6.92
N VAL A 40 2.74 -6.56 7.52
CA VAL A 40 1.79 -6.54 8.63
C VAL A 40 0.89 -5.30 8.58
N ALA A 41 -0.39 -5.50 8.86
CA ALA A 41 -1.36 -4.47 9.21
C ALA A 41 -1.64 -4.53 10.70
N ILE A 42 -1.74 -3.40 11.37
CA ILE A 42 -2.04 -3.29 12.81
C ILE A 42 -3.44 -2.72 13.03
N ASN A 43 -4.05 -3.06 14.16
CA ASN A 43 -5.37 -2.59 14.56
C ASN A 43 -5.33 -1.18 15.15
N LEU A 44 -4.82 -0.22 14.36
CA LEU A 44 -4.62 1.15 14.80
C LEU A 44 -4.82 2.14 13.65
N ASP A 45 -5.66 3.13 13.87
CA ASP A 45 -5.73 4.35 13.09
C ASP A 45 -5.19 5.51 13.94
N SER A 46 -4.13 6.16 13.48
CA SER A 46 -3.51 7.31 14.15
C SER A 46 -2.78 8.18 13.14
N ALA A 47 -3.35 9.34 12.81
CA ALA A 47 -2.73 10.31 11.90
C ALA A 47 -3.21 11.73 12.25
N ASP A 48 -2.28 12.70 12.17
CA ASP A 48 -2.56 14.12 12.42
C ASP A 48 -3.14 14.84 11.21
N ILE A 49 -3.51 14.11 10.16
CA ILE A 49 -4.09 14.65 8.92
C ILE A 49 -5.51 14.11 8.71
N GLU A 50 -6.36 14.95 8.14
CA GLU A 50 -7.71 14.57 7.74
C GLU A 50 -7.69 13.60 6.57
N ASP A 51 -8.63 12.66 6.59
CA ASP A 51 -8.95 11.86 5.40
C ASP A 51 -9.83 12.68 4.42
N ASN A 52 -10.22 12.09 3.28
CA ASN A 52 -11.03 12.82 2.28
C ASN A 52 -12.44 13.19 2.75
N ASP A 53 -12.89 12.65 3.88
CA ASP A 53 -14.17 12.97 4.50
C ASP A 53 -14.00 13.99 5.67
N GLY A 54 -12.78 14.50 5.88
CA GLY A 54 -12.46 15.47 6.95
C GLY A 54 -12.32 14.82 8.33
N VAL A 55 -12.07 13.50 8.39
CA VAL A 55 -11.95 12.74 9.63
C VAL A 55 -10.49 12.62 10.03
N VAL A 56 -10.16 13.01 11.26
CA VAL A 56 -8.88 12.74 11.94
C VAL A 56 -9.11 11.62 12.97
N ARG A 57 -8.23 10.65 13.01
CA ARG A 57 -8.21 9.59 14.02
C ARG A 57 -6.88 9.58 14.75
N VAL A 58 -6.92 9.51 16.06
CA VAL A 58 -5.72 9.50 16.91
C VAL A 58 -5.84 8.35 17.91
N ASP A 59 -4.92 7.39 17.80
CA ASP A 59 -4.85 6.20 18.66
C ASP A 59 -6.16 5.42 18.78
N GLU A 60 -6.91 5.33 17.68
CA GLU A 60 -8.17 4.60 17.62
C GLU A 60 -7.96 3.18 17.08
N ALA A 61 -8.60 2.19 17.73
CA ALA A 61 -8.64 0.84 17.18
C ALA A 61 -9.55 0.80 15.93
N ILE A 62 -9.07 0.21 14.85
CA ILE A 62 -9.88 -0.02 13.63
C ILE A 62 -11.08 -0.91 13.97
N ALA A 63 -10.85 -1.95 14.76
CA ALA A 63 -11.88 -2.86 15.25
C ALA A 63 -11.61 -3.18 16.74
N PRO A 64 -12.37 -2.62 17.70
CA PRO A 64 -12.11 -2.81 19.13
C PRO A 64 -12.05 -4.28 19.57
N GLU A 65 -12.88 -5.14 18.99
CA GLU A 65 -12.90 -6.59 19.27
C GLU A 65 -12.10 -7.40 18.25
N GLY A 66 -11.31 -6.72 17.39
CA GLY A 66 -10.50 -7.35 16.35
C GLY A 66 -9.17 -7.86 16.88
N ARG A 67 -8.43 -8.57 16.01
CA ARG A 67 -7.05 -8.98 16.30
C ARG A 67 -6.15 -7.75 16.36
N GLU A 68 -5.07 -7.84 17.13
CA GLU A 68 -4.05 -6.77 17.21
C GLU A 68 -3.39 -6.50 15.85
N ALA A 69 -3.24 -7.54 15.02
CA ALA A 69 -2.61 -7.43 13.71
C ALA A 69 -2.99 -8.57 12.78
N TYR A 70 -2.85 -8.33 11.48
CA TYR A 70 -2.89 -9.34 10.42
C TYR A 70 -1.59 -9.32 9.62
N PHE A 71 -1.05 -10.51 9.34
CA PHE A 71 0.07 -10.64 8.42
C PHE A 71 -0.43 -10.81 6.99
N SER A 72 0.28 -10.18 6.05
CA SER A 72 0.09 -10.46 4.62
C SER A 72 0.18 -11.96 4.34
N THR A 73 -0.79 -12.48 3.61
CA THR A 73 -0.81 -13.87 3.14
C THR A 73 -0.32 -14.00 1.69
N LEU A 74 0.12 -12.89 1.08
CA LEU A 74 0.86 -12.91 -0.18
C LEU A 74 2.25 -13.55 0.01
N PRO A 75 2.88 -14.14 -1.03
CA PRO A 75 4.21 -14.74 -0.95
C PRO A 75 5.34 -13.70 -0.88
N VAL A 76 5.19 -12.72 0.05
CA VAL A 76 6.04 -11.52 0.16
C VAL A 76 7.53 -11.86 0.20
N ARG A 77 7.94 -12.85 1.03
CA ARG A 77 9.36 -13.19 1.20
C ARG A 77 9.95 -13.77 -0.08
N ALA A 78 9.28 -14.75 -0.68
CA ALA A 78 9.76 -15.43 -1.88
C ALA A 78 9.84 -14.45 -3.08
N SER A 79 8.78 -13.61 -3.25
CA SER A 79 8.76 -12.59 -4.30
C SER A 79 9.86 -11.55 -4.10
N TYR A 80 10.07 -11.07 -2.87
CA TYR A 80 11.15 -10.15 -2.56
C TYR A 80 12.52 -10.72 -2.92
N GLU A 81 12.84 -11.95 -2.48
CA GLU A 81 14.13 -12.58 -2.74
C GLU A 81 14.40 -12.76 -4.23
N ARG A 82 13.38 -13.21 -4.97
CA ARG A 82 13.46 -13.40 -6.42
C ARG A 82 13.66 -12.07 -7.17
N LEU A 83 12.84 -11.07 -6.86
CA LEU A 83 12.85 -9.77 -7.57
C LEU A 83 14.11 -8.96 -7.25
N ARG A 84 14.55 -8.97 -5.98
CA ARG A 84 15.82 -8.38 -5.59
C ARG A 84 17.00 -9.09 -6.28
N GLY A 85 16.94 -10.42 -6.41
CA GLY A 85 17.98 -11.20 -7.10
C GLY A 85 18.18 -10.84 -8.56
N VAL A 86 17.16 -10.25 -9.21
CA VAL A 86 17.25 -9.72 -10.59
C VAL A 86 17.40 -8.20 -10.65
N GLY A 87 17.75 -7.57 -9.53
CA GLY A 87 18.09 -6.15 -9.46
C GLY A 87 16.90 -5.19 -9.44
N LEU A 88 15.67 -5.67 -9.23
CA LEU A 88 14.51 -4.79 -9.13
C LEU A 88 14.45 -4.09 -7.75
N PRO A 89 14.04 -2.81 -7.70
CA PRO A 89 13.99 -2.01 -6.50
C PRO A 89 12.78 -2.40 -5.62
N VAL A 90 12.94 -3.43 -4.83
CA VAL A 90 11.92 -3.96 -3.91
C VAL A 90 12.45 -4.04 -2.48
N GLU A 91 11.55 -3.94 -1.52
CA GLU A 91 11.82 -4.16 -0.10
C GLU A 91 10.65 -4.86 0.59
N ILE A 92 10.88 -5.39 1.80
CA ILE A 92 9.82 -5.78 2.72
C ILE A 92 9.69 -4.69 3.76
N SER A 93 8.49 -4.13 3.88
CA SER A 93 8.15 -3.17 4.91
C SER A 93 7.36 -3.88 6.03
N TYR A 94 7.64 -3.48 7.27
CA TYR A 94 6.96 -4.00 8.47
C TYR A 94 6.00 -2.97 9.07
N THR A 95 5.66 -1.93 8.31
CA THR A 95 4.62 -0.96 8.70
C THR A 95 4.02 -0.30 7.46
N ALA A 96 2.71 -0.43 7.31
CA ALA A 96 1.93 0.31 6.32
C ALA A 96 1.55 1.72 6.82
N GLY A 97 2.16 2.18 7.92
CA GLY A 97 1.75 3.38 8.63
C GLY A 97 0.55 3.13 9.53
N THR A 98 -0.16 4.21 9.85
CA THR A 98 -1.35 4.19 10.71
C THR A 98 -2.48 5.06 10.13
N TYR A 99 -2.41 5.36 8.84
CA TYR A 99 -3.41 6.07 8.07
C TYR A 99 -4.25 5.10 7.23
N VAL A 100 -4.99 5.60 6.26
CA VAL A 100 -5.95 4.83 5.43
C VAL A 100 -5.32 3.61 4.75
N CYS A 101 -4.03 3.61 4.41
CA CYS A 101 -3.37 2.43 3.82
C CYS A 101 -3.34 1.23 4.78
N ASN A 102 -2.94 1.46 6.04
CA ASN A 102 -2.98 0.43 7.08
C ASN A 102 -4.42 0.00 7.37
N HIS A 103 -5.35 0.96 7.44
CA HIS A 103 -6.77 0.70 7.63
C HIS A 103 -7.33 -0.27 6.58
N VAL A 104 -7.12 0.02 5.29
CA VAL A 104 -7.55 -0.84 4.16
C VAL A 104 -6.91 -2.22 4.24
N PHE A 105 -5.62 -2.28 4.56
CA PHE A 105 -4.90 -3.54 4.68
C PHE A 105 -5.45 -4.39 5.83
N TYR A 106 -5.70 -3.80 6.98
CA TYR A 106 -6.31 -4.46 8.14
C TYR A 106 -7.73 -4.94 7.82
N GLU A 107 -8.59 -4.06 7.30
CA GLU A 107 -9.98 -4.35 6.97
C GLU A 107 -10.13 -5.46 5.93
N ALA A 108 -9.25 -5.52 4.91
CA ALA A 108 -9.26 -6.60 3.94
C ALA A 108 -9.15 -7.97 4.62
N HIS A 109 -8.21 -8.12 5.54
CA HIS A 109 -8.03 -9.37 6.28
C HIS A 109 -9.18 -9.65 7.25
N ARG A 110 -9.65 -8.61 7.96
CA ARG A 110 -10.77 -8.74 8.90
C ARG A 110 -12.06 -9.17 8.21
N ILE A 111 -12.38 -8.57 7.07
CA ILE A 111 -13.58 -8.93 6.29
C ILE A 111 -13.46 -10.37 5.78
N LEU A 112 -12.32 -10.76 5.21
CA LEU A 112 -12.08 -12.12 4.74
C LEU A 112 -12.19 -13.15 5.88
N GLU A 113 -11.66 -12.85 7.06
CA GLU A 113 -11.78 -13.72 8.24
C GLU A 113 -13.25 -13.88 8.65
N ARG A 114 -14.01 -12.79 8.72
CA ARG A 114 -15.46 -12.83 9.04
C ARG A 114 -16.29 -13.60 8.00
N GLN A 115 -15.86 -13.58 6.73
CA GLN A 115 -16.47 -14.37 5.66
C GLN A 115 -16.01 -15.84 5.66
N GLY A 116 -15.09 -16.23 6.56
CA GLY A 116 -14.49 -17.57 6.58
C GLY A 116 -13.62 -17.89 5.35
N ARG A 117 -13.15 -16.85 4.66
CA ARG A 117 -12.35 -16.99 3.42
C ARG A 117 -10.86 -16.92 3.71
N ARG A 118 -10.12 -17.88 3.18
CA ARG A 118 -8.66 -17.96 3.30
C ARG A 118 -8.03 -17.83 1.93
N ILE A 119 -8.01 -16.62 1.40
CA ILE A 119 -7.37 -16.28 0.13
C ILE A 119 -6.14 -15.42 0.36
N PRO A 120 -5.17 -15.39 -0.57
CA PRO A 120 -4.06 -14.45 -0.50
C PRO A 120 -4.55 -13.01 -0.46
N ALA A 121 -4.06 -12.25 0.52
CA ALA A 121 -4.39 -10.84 0.67
C ALA A 121 -3.17 -10.06 1.20
N GLY A 122 -3.02 -8.82 0.77
CA GLY A 122 -1.96 -7.96 1.23
C GLY A 122 -1.96 -6.58 0.59
N PHE A 123 -0.94 -5.80 0.96
CA PHE A 123 -0.79 -4.41 0.56
C PHE A 123 0.63 -4.15 0.04
N VAL A 124 0.73 -3.30 -0.96
CA VAL A 124 2.00 -2.84 -1.53
C VAL A 124 2.00 -1.32 -1.60
N HIS A 125 3.00 -0.69 -1.04
CA HIS A 125 3.28 0.70 -1.30
C HIS A 125 4.19 0.84 -2.51
N ILE A 126 3.81 1.71 -3.43
CA ILE A 126 4.61 2.09 -4.59
C ILE A 126 5.16 3.50 -4.41
N PRO A 127 6.39 3.80 -4.88
CA PRO A 127 6.88 5.17 -4.96
C PRO A 127 6.01 6.03 -5.86
N ALA A 128 6.20 7.35 -5.81
CA ALA A 128 5.73 8.20 -6.88
C ALA A 128 6.32 7.72 -8.21
N THR A 129 5.51 7.68 -9.25
CA THR A 129 5.94 7.24 -10.58
C THR A 129 6.19 8.43 -11.51
N GLN A 130 7.05 8.23 -12.50
CA GLN A 130 7.23 9.14 -13.62
C GLN A 130 6.89 8.39 -14.91
N PRO A 131 6.31 9.08 -15.93
CA PRO A 131 6.06 8.48 -17.24
C PRO A 131 7.33 7.90 -17.86
N ASP A 132 7.21 6.79 -18.59
CA ASP A 132 8.32 6.12 -19.29
C ASP A 132 8.79 6.90 -20.54
N HIS A 133 8.67 8.22 -20.55
CA HIS A 133 9.13 9.04 -21.67
C HIS A 133 10.57 9.50 -21.46
N GLU A 134 11.33 9.54 -22.56
CA GLU A 134 12.70 10.03 -22.70
C GLU A 134 13.00 11.23 -21.78
N PRO A 135 14.22 11.36 -21.24
CA PRO A 135 14.58 12.47 -20.37
C PRO A 135 14.51 13.79 -21.17
N SER A 136 13.36 14.42 -21.19
CA SER A 136 13.28 15.82 -21.49
C SER A 136 13.62 16.57 -20.21
N ASP A 137 14.50 17.57 -20.32
CA ASP A 137 15.06 18.41 -19.26
C ASP A 137 14.01 19.24 -18.47
N ALA A 138 12.96 18.61 -17.97
CA ALA A 138 11.95 19.26 -17.15
C ALA A 138 11.75 18.46 -15.86
N GLN A 139 12.51 18.82 -14.84
CA GLN A 139 12.21 18.47 -13.45
C GLN A 139 10.82 18.98 -13.09
N THR A 140 9.82 18.10 -13.16
CA THR A 140 8.50 18.40 -12.60
C THR A 140 8.60 18.28 -11.08
N THR A 141 8.80 19.40 -10.43
CA THR A 141 8.77 19.54 -8.97
C THR A 141 7.31 19.42 -8.54
N LEU A 142 6.92 18.28 -7.98
CA LEU A 142 5.71 18.19 -7.16
C LEU A 142 6.05 18.91 -5.84
N THR A 143 5.65 20.18 -5.73
CA THR A 143 5.78 20.94 -4.48
C THR A 143 4.79 20.38 -3.46
N ALA A 144 5.29 19.64 -2.49
CA ALA A 144 4.59 19.51 -1.22
C ALA A 144 4.56 20.91 -0.57
N HIS A 145 3.39 21.38 -0.17
CA HIS A 145 3.28 22.63 0.57
C HIS A 145 4.00 22.47 1.91
N ALA A 146 5.19 23.05 2.00
CA ALA A 146 5.87 23.26 3.26
C ALA A 146 6.19 24.76 3.37
N ASP A 147 5.80 25.34 4.48
CA ASP A 147 6.03 26.75 4.83
C ASP A 147 7.51 27.15 4.83
N ALA A 148 7.72 28.38 4.46
CA ALA A 148 8.90 29.18 4.36
C ALA A 148 10.09 28.82 5.27
N GLY A 149 11.12 28.28 4.68
CA GLY A 149 12.49 28.22 5.19
C GLY A 149 13.35 27.58 4.11
N GLY A 150 14.25 28.35 3.49
CA GLY A 150 15.03 27.94 2.33
C GLY A 150 15.78 26.63 2.56
N VAL A 151 15.17 25.55 2.10
CA VAL A 151 15.76 24.21 2.01
C VAL A 151 15.89 23.91 0.51
N GLU A 152 17.06 23.49 0.10
CA GLU A 152 17.28 22.96 -1.25
C GLU A 152 16.20 21.91 -1.52
N SER A 153 15.49 22.02 -2.66
CA SER A 153 14.43 21.09 -3.01
C SER A 153 15.07 19.73 -3.29
N GLU A 154 15.12 18.86 -2.28
CA GLU A 154 15.44 17.46 -2.50
C GLU A 154 14.40 16.89 -3.48
N SER A 155 14.88 16.35 -4.59
CA SER A 155 14.01 15.70 -5.57
C SER A 155 13.34 14.49 -4.93
N VAL A 156 12.01 14.45 -4.94
CA VAL A 156 11.26 13.28 -4.45
C VAL A 156 11.67 12.06 -5.28
N PRO A 157 12.11 10.96 -4.65
CA PRO A 157 12.48 9.76 -5.38
C PRO A 157 11.26 9.21 -6.14
N THR A 158 11.48 8.84 -7.40
CA THR A 158 10.47 8.26 -8.27
C THR A 158 10.99 7.01 -8.95
N LEU A 159 10.09 6.13 -9.39
CA LEU A 159 10.43 5.00 -10.25
C LEU A 159 9.71 5.13 -11.60
N PRO A 160 10.31 4.63 -12.69
CA PRO A 160 9.60 4.49 -13.97
C PRO A 160 8.33 3.63 -13.79
N GLU A 161 7.24 4.05 -14.40
CA GLU A 161 5.95 3.38 -14.31
C GLU A 161 6.04 1.91 -14.76
N ALA A 162 6.75 1.61 -15.85
CA ALA A 162 6.97 0.25 -16.33
C ALA A 162 7.70 -0.63 -15.31
N VAL A 163 8.63 -0.08 -14.53
CA VAL A 163 9.34 -0.82 -13.49
C VAL A 163 8.38 -1.20 -12.36
N VAL A 164 7.57 -0.26 -11.90
CA VAL A 164 6.55 -0.49 -10.87
C VAL A 164 5.53 -1.52 -11.35
N ALA A 165 4.97 -1.34 -12.55
CA ALA A 165 4.01 -2.26 -13.15
C ALA A 165 4.58 -3.67 -13.28
N ARG A 166 5.85 -3.81 -13.69
CA ARG A 166 6.54 -5.11 -13.76
C ARG A 166 6.62 -5.77 -12.39
N ILE A 167 7.02 -5.04 -11.33
CA ILE A 167 7.15 -5.59 -9.98
C ILE A 167 5.80 -6.08 -9.45
N VAL A 168 4.74 -5.28 -9.62
CA VAL A 168 3.39 -5.64 -9.20
C VAL A 168 2.89 -6.88 -9.96
N ALA A 169 3.07 -6.94 -11.28
CA ALA A 169 2.68 -8.08 -12.10
C ALA A 169 3.41 -9.37 -11.68
N GLU A 170 4.69 -9.27 -11.33
CA GLU A 170 5.48 -10.42 -10.86
C GLU A 170 5.01 -10.91 -9.47
N LEU A 171 4.63 -10.01 -8.55
CA LEU A 171 4.03 -10.41 -7.28
C LEU A 171 2.69 -11.12 -7.48
N VAL A 172 1.85 -10.62 -8.40
CA VAL A 172 0.58 -11.28 -8.77
C VAL A 172 0.85 -12.69 -9.32
N ARG A 173 1.81 -12.83 -10.24
CA ARG A 173 2.19 -14.16 -10.78
C ARG A 173 2.65 -15.14 -9.69
N ASP A 174 3.46 -14.66 -8.75
CA ASP A 174 3.92 -15.51 -7.63
C ASP A 174 2.75 -15.87 -6.70
N THR A 175 1.81 -14.96 -6.49
CA THR A 175 0.59 -15.23 -5.73
C THR A 175 -0.26 -16.33 -6.39
N LEU A 176 -0.45 -16.26 -7.71
CA LEU A 176 -1.20 -17.27 -8.47
C LEU A 176 -0.55 -18.67 -8.46
N LYS A 177 0.78 -18.76 -8.24
CA LYS A 177 1.46 -20.07 -8.15
C LYS A 177 1.26 -20.77 -6.81
N VAL A 178 0.87 -20.05 -5.76
CA VAL A 178 0.70 -20.60 -4.41
C VAL A 178 -0.77 -20.82 -4.04
N MET A 179 -1.68 -20.50 -4.94
CA MET A 179 -3.11 -20.78 -4.85
C MET A 179 -3.42 -22.20 -5.34
#